data_7ab22f9e34dea06f12956c32c3db01fd
#
_entry.id   7ab22f9e34dea06f12956c32c3db01fd
#
_cell.length_a   1.000
_cell.length_b   1.000
_cell.length_c   1.000
_cell.angle_alpha   90.00
_cell.angle_beta   90.00
_cell.angle_gamma   90.00
#
_symmetry.space_group_name_H-M   'P 1'
#
loop_
_entity.id
_entity.type
_entity.pdbx_description
1 polymer ?
#
loop_
_entity_poly.entity_id
_entity_poly.type
_entity_poly.pdbx_seq_one_letter_code
_entity_poly.pdbx_strand_id
1 'polypeptide(L)'
;MTTQKVGAVKIPLFDKVNYEMWKKKMLLFLRVANPKYIDVLMNGPKIPMVTEMQVVVDNVVISTAKHYPKHPKDYTVDEKEDSLLDAHLQLILIDYFDTLMNNHVLNCKDAKQMWTTMEIVKEGTEEVREN
;
A
#
# COMPACT_ATOMS: atom_id res chain seq x y z
N MET A 1 -15.97 21.96 -15.90
CA MET A 1 -15.84 21.17 -16.05
C MET A 1 -14.85 20.57 -15.65
N THR A 2 -14.77 19.91 -15.12
CA THR A 2 -13.74 19.43 -14.90
C THR A 2 -13.15 18.91 -15.86
N THR A 3 -12.18 19.26 -16.07
CA THR A 3 -11.61 18.81 -17.10
C THR A 3 -10.97 17.59 -16.82
N GLN A 4 -11.27 16.63 -17.54
CA GLN A 4 -10.57 15.40 -17.54
C GLN A 4 -9.40 15.58 -18.44
N LYS A 5 -8.25 15.50 -17.90
CA LYS A 5 -7.07 15.58 -18.74
C LYS A 5 -6.83 14.26 -19.40
N VAL A 6 -6.09 14.30 -20.49
CA VAL A 6 -5.67 13.08 -21.16
C VAL A 6 -4.89 12.24 -20.19
N GLY A 7 -5.24 10.99 -20.06
CA GLY A 7 -4.63 10.11 -19.10
C GLY A 7 -5.26 10.14 -17.72
N ALA A 8 -6.10 11.14 -17.48
CA ALA A 8 -6.80 11.20 -16.21
C ALA A 8 -7.91 10.16 -16.20
N VAL A 9 -8.06 9.46 -15.12
CA VAL A 9 -9.09 8.44 -14.98
C VAL A 9 -10.04 8.88 -13.90
N LYS A 10 -11.32 8.91 -14.25
CA LYS A 10 -12.34 9.24 -13.28
C LYS A 10 -12.70 7.97 -12.53
N ILE A 11 -12.58 8.02 -11.21
CA ILE A 11 -12.92 6.90 -10.36
C ILE A 11 -14.31 7.17 -9.80
N PRO A 12 -15.23 6.22 -9.94
CA PRO A 12 -16.56 6.39 -9.35
C PRO A 12 -16.43 6.26 -7.83
N LEU A 13 -17.39 6.81 -7.11
CA LEU A 13 -17.47 6.62 -5.69
C LEU A 13 -17.68 5.14 -5.39
N PHE A 14 -17.16 4.72 -4.25
CA PHE A 14 -17.31 3.36 -3.81
C PHE A 14 -18.79 3.00 -3.72
N ASP A 15 -19.16 1.90 -4.36
CA ASP A 15 -20.56 1.54 -4.52
C ASP A 15 -20.74 0.05 -4.23
N LYS A 16 -21.67 -0.27 -3.36
CA LYS A 16 -21.97 -1.65 -3.02
C LYS A 16 -22.47 -2.46 -4.20
N VAL A 17 -23.23 -1.82 -5.08
CA VAL A 17 -23.84 -2.52 -6.23
C VAL A 17 -22.79 -2.80 -7.30
N ASN A 18 -21.86 -1.86 -7.49
CA ASN A 18 -20.86 -1.97 -8.54
C ASN A 18 -19.45 -2.19 -7.99
N TYR A 19 -19.36 -2.90 -6.89
CA TYR A 19 -18.08 -3.12 -6.25
C TYR A 19 -17.01 -3.70 -7.19
N GLU A 20 -17.35 -4.72 -7.94
CA GLU A 20 -16.38 -5.34 -8.84
C GLU A 20 -15.85 -4.36 -9.88
N MET A 21 -16.73 -3.54 -10.44
CA MET A 21 -16.32 -2.54 -11.41
C MET A 21 -15.51 -1.44 -10.74
N TRP A 22 -15.92 -1.02 -9.54
CA TRP A 22 -15.16 -0.02 -8.78
C TRP A 22 -13.75 -0.52 -8.51
N LYS A 23 -13.62 -1.77 -8.08
CA LYS A 23 -12.32 -2.37 -7.76
C LYS A 23 -11.42 -2.39 -9.00
N LYS A 24 -11.97 -2.81 -10.13
CA LYS A 24 -11.24 -2.84 -11.38
C LYS A 24 -10.76 -1.44 -11.79
N LYS A 25 -11.64 -0.46 -11.70
CA LYS A 25 -11.29 0.91 -12.08
C LYS A 25 -10.24 1.50 -11.14
N MET A 26 -10.35 1.22 -9.86
CA MET A 26 -9.37 1.70 -8.89
C MET A 26 -7.99 1.11 -9.20
N LEU A 27 -7.90 -0.18 -9.47
CA LEU A 27 -6.62 -0.80 -9.79
C LEU A 27 -6.01 -0.21 -11.07
N LEU A 28 -6.84 0.04 -12.08
CA LEU A 28 -6.36 0.68 -13.31
C LEU A 28 -5.89 2.11 -13.05
N PHE A 29 -6.65 2.85 -12.26
CA PHE A 29 -6.26 4.20 -11.91
C PHE A 29 -4.90 4.23 -11.21
N LEU A 30 -4.73 3.38 -10.22
CA LEU A 30 -3.48 3.32 -9.47
C LEU A 30 -2.31 2.98 -10.38
N ARG A 31 -2.53 2.06 -11.30
CA ARG A 31 -1.49 1.64 -12.24
C ARG A 31 -1.06 2.79 -13.16
N VAL A 32 -2.02 3.61 -13.60
CA VAL A 32 -1.73 4.76 -14.45
C VAL A 32 -1.08 5.88 -13.63
N ALA A 33 -1.56 6.11 -12.41
CA ALA A 33 -1.05 7.17 -11.56
C ALA A 33 0.41 6.95 -11.17
N ASN A 34 0.75 5.74 -10.78
CA ASN A 34 2.12 5.37 -10.46
C ASN A 34 2.20 3.83 -10.38
N PRO A 35 2.97 3.21 -11.28
CA PRO A 35 3.07 1.75 -11.28
C PRO A 35 3.49 1.14 -9.95
N LYS A 36 4.24 1.89 -9.13
CA LYS A 36 4.68 1.41 -7.83
C LYS A 36 3.54 1.23 -6.84
N TYR A 37 2.41 1.92 -7.06
CA TYR A 37 1.25 1.79 -6.15
C TYR A 37 0.74 0.35 -6.08
N ILE A 38 0.70 -0.34 -7.20
CA ILE A 38 0.20 -1.71 -7.20
C ILE A 38 1.08 -2.61 -6.34
N ASP A 39 2.40 -2.45 -6.45
CA ASP A 39 3.33 -3.23 -5.64
C ASP A 39 3.12 -2.97 -4.15
N VAL A 40 2.98 -1.71 -3.75
CA VAL A 40 2.75 -1.34 -2.36
C VAL A 40 1.42 -1.89 -1.86
N LEU A 41 0.39 -1.84 -2.72
CA LEU A 41 -0.94 -2.33 -2.38
C LEU A 41 -0.93 -3.85 -2.15
N MET A 42 -0.18 -4.58 -2.95
CA MET A 42 -0.16 -6.05 -2.89
C MET A 42 0.83 -6.58 -1.87
N ASN A 43 1.97 -5.92 -1.73
CA ASN A 43 3.08 -6.43 -0.91
C ASN A 43 3.38 -5.60 0.34
N GLY A 44 2.72 -4.45 0.48
CA GLY A 44 2.98 -3.54 1.58
C GLY A 44 4.13 -2.58 1.28
N PRO A 45 4.31 -1.57 2.13
CA PRO A 45 5.38 -0.61 1.94
C PRO A 45 6.74 -1.25 2.14
N LYS A 46 7.71 -0.78 1.38
CA LYS A 46 9.09 -1.24 1.54
C LYS A 46 9.78 -0.39 2.58
N ILE A 47 10.41 -1.06 3.52
CA ILE A 47 11.14 -0.38 4.58
C ILE A 47 12.62 -0.48 4.24
N PRO A 48 13.31 0.66 4.01
CA PRO A 48 14.75 0.60 3.74
C PRO A 48 15.49 -0.01 4.92
N MET A 49 16.39 -0.94 4.62
CA MET A 49 17.11 -1.69 5.63
C MET A 49 18.60 -1.43 5.55
N VAL A 50 19.26 -1.54 6.68
CA VAL A 50 20.71 -1.51 6.76
C VAL A 50 21.18 -2.92 7.07
N THR A 51 22.18 -3.38 6.34
CA THR A 51 22.81 -4.66 6.61
C THR A 51 24.28 -4.42 6.95
N GLU A 52 24.67 -4.82 8.15
CA GLU A 52 26.06 -4.74 8.56
C GLU A 52 26.62 -6.15 8.55
N MET A 53 27.77 -6.29 7.89
CA MET A 53 28.41 -7.59 7.76
C MET A 53 29.06 -7.98 9.08
N GLN A 54 29.20 -9.29 9.26
CA GLN A 54 30.01 -9.82 10.37
C GLN A 54 31.44 -9.35 10.23
N VAL A 55 32.06 -8.90 11.32
CA VAL A 55 33.45 -8.48 11.34
C VAL A 55 34.25 -9.56 12.06
N VAL A 56 35.27 -10.08 11.36
CA VAL A 56 36.12 -11.12 11.89
C VAL A 56 37.58 -10.64 11.80
N VAL A 57 38.31 -10.70 12.93
CA VAL A 57 39.71 -10.33 12.99
C VAL A 57 40.43 -11.51 13.63
N ASP A 58 41.47 -12.01 12.97
CA ASP A 58 42.26 -13.15 13.45
C ASP A 58 41.42 -14.35 13.86
N ASN A 59 40.42 -14.66 13.01
CA ASN A 59 39.47 -15.74 13.22
C ASN A 59 38.57 -15.56 14.46
N VAL A 60 38.54 -14.35 15.01
CA VAL A 60 37.65 -14.02 16.12
C VAL A 60 36.53 -13.12 15.60
N VAL A 61 35.32 -13.47 15.92
CA VAL A 61 34.15 -12.65 15.54
C VAL A 61 34.09 -11.45 16.47
N ILE A 62 34.33 -10.26 15.92
CA ILE A 62 34.32 -9.01 16.69
C ILE A 62 32.87 -8.50 16.79
N SER A 63 32.12 -8.61 15.69
CA SER A 63 30.70 -8.28 15.72
C SER A 63 29.95 -9.19 14.76
N THR A 64 28.70 -9.49 15.11
CA THR A 64 27.82 -10.33 14.27
C THR A 64 27.17 -9.48 13.19
N ALA A 65 26.72 -10.14 12.14
CA ALA A 65 25.95 -9.48 11.10
C ALA A 65 24.65 -8.94 11.70
N LYS A 66 24.22 -7.76 11.25
CA LYS A 66 23.00 -7.11 11.70
C LYS A 66 22.17 -6.70 10.51
N HIS A 67 20.86 -6.73 10.71
CA HIS A 67 19.91 -6.31 9.69
C HIS A 67 18.79 -5.56 10.42
N TYR A 68 18.66 -4.28 10.16
CA TYR A 68 17.71 -3.44 10.88
C TYR A 68 17.19 -2.31 10.00
N PRO A 69 16.03 -1.72 10.35
CA PRO A 69 15.48 -0.62 9.57
C PRO A 69 16.40 0.60 9.58
N LYS A 70 16.52 1.21 8.41
CA LYS A 70 17.28 2.42 8.24
C LYS A 70 16.56 3.59 8.92
N HIS A 71 17.31 4.46 9.56
CA HIS A 71 16.70 5.66 10.13
C HIS A 71 16.26 6.58 8.99
N PRO A 72 15.05 7.20 9.08
CA PRO A 72 14.57 8.06 7.99
C PRO A 72 15.52 9.18 7.58
N LYS A 73 16.32 9.70 8.50
CA LYS A 73 17.30 10.74 8.18
C LYS A 73 18.38 10.26 7.18
N ASP A 74 18.57 8.94 7.09
CA ASP A 74 19.58 8.37 6.23
C ASP A 74 19.03 7.86 4.90
N TYR A 75 17.73 8.07 4.64
CA TYR A 75 17.11 7.64 3.39
C TYR A 75 17.71 8.39 2.21
N THR A 76 17.90 7.69 1.12
CA THR A 76 18.23 8.32 -0.16
C THR A 76 16.98 9.07 -0.66
N VAL A 77 17.13 9.87 -1.72
CA VAL A 77 16.02 10.58 -2.32
C VAL A 77 14.95 9.57 -2.76
N ASP A 78 15.37 8.49 -3.43
CA ASP A 78 14.41 7.47 -3.88
C ASP A 78 13.72 6.78 -2.72
N GLU A 79 14.44 6.51 -1.65
CA GLU A 79 13.84 5.90 -0.46
C GLU A 79 12.83 6.83 0.21
N LYS A 80 13.10 8.13 0.22
CA LYS A 80 12.14 9.10 0.75
C LYS A 80 10.85 9.11 -0.07
N GLU A 81 10.99 9.11 -1.39
CA GLU A 81 9.82 9.08 -2.27
C GLU A 81 9.02 7.78 -2.07
N ASP A 82 9.71 6.65 -2.04
CA ASP A 82 9.05 5.36 -1.86
C ASP A 82 8.35 5.27 -0.50
N SER A 83 8.91 5.89 0.53
CA SER A 83 8.32 5.87 1.86
C SER A 83 6.98 6.60 1.93
N LEU A 84 6.72 7.50 0.97
CA LEU A 84 5.47 8.24 0.93
C LEU A 84 4.39 7.55 0.11
N LEU A 85 4.73 6.53 -0.66
CA LEU A 85 3.76 5.86 -1.54
C LEU A 85 2.61 5.24 -0.76
N ASP A 86 2.91 4.62 0.35
CA ASP A 86 1.86 4.00 1.16
C ASP A 86 0.91 5.05 1.73
N ALA A 87 1.45 6.15 2.23
CA ALA A 87 0.61 7.23 2.76
C ALA A 87 -0.28 7.81 1.67
N HIS A 88 0.25 8.01 0.47
CA HIS A 88 -0.55 8.49 -0.66
C HIS A 88 -1.66 7.51 -1.00
N LEU A 89 -1.35 6.20 -1.02
CA LEU A 89 -2.36 5.18 -1.27
C LEU A 89 -3.45 5.20 -0.22
N GLN A 90 -3.09 5.33 1.04
CA GLN A 90 -4.08 5.40 2.10
C GLN A 90 -5.01 6.59 1.90
N LEU A 91 -4.46 7.75 1.54
CA LEU A 91 -5.28 8.94 1.28
C LEU A 91 -6.21 8.73 0.10
N ILE A 92 -5.72 8.11 -0.97
CA ILE A 92 -6.55 7.82 -2.14
C ILE A 92 -7.70 6.90 -1.75
N LEU A 93 -7.42 5.84 -1.02
CA LEU A 93 -8.46 4.89 -0.61
C LEU A 93 -9.49 5.54 0.29
N ILE A 94 -9.04 6.34 1.25
CA ILE A 94 -9.95 7.07 2.15
C ILE A 94 -10.89 7.98 1.35
N ASP A 95 -10.37 8.66 0.34
CA ASP A 95 -11.17 9.58 -0.44
C ASP A 95 -12.24 8.87 -1.28
N TYR A 96 -11.98 7.63 -1.69
CA TYR A 96 -12.90 6.91 -2.57
C TYR A 96 -13.73 5.83 -1.88
N PHE A 97 -13.40 5.47 -0.64
CA PHE A 97 -14.24 4.59 0.16
C PHE A 97 -15.40 5.40 0.72
N ASP A 98 -16.54 4.75 0.93
CA ASP A 98 -17.65 5.39 1.63
C ASP A 98 -17.37 5.39 3.14
N THR A 99 -18.23 6.07 3.89
CA THR A 99 -18.05 6.21 5.34
C THR A 99 -18.01 4.86 6.05
N LEU A 100 -18.89 3.95 5.62
CA LEU A 100 -18.95 2.64 6.26
C LEU A 100 -17.65 1.87 6.06
N MET A 101 -17.11 1.87 4.84
CA MET A 101 -15.85 1.18 4.57
C MET A 101 -14.70 1.86 5.30
N ASN A 102 -14.69 3.19 5.38
CA ASN A 102 -13.65 3.89 6.12
C ASN A 102 -13.65 3.51 7.59
N ASN A 103 -14.82 3.25 8.16
CA ASN A 103 -14.88 2.77 9.55
C ASN A 103 -14.25 1.41 9.70
N HIS A 104 -14.38 0.54 8.71
CA HIS A 104 -13.77 -0.79 8.75
C HIS A 104 -12.24 -0.71 8.67
N VAL A 105 -11.69 0.26 7.96
CA VAL A 105 -10.25 0.32 7.73
C VAL A 105 -9.53 1.32 8.64
N LEU A 106 -10.25 1.97 9.54
CA LEU A 106 -9.73 3.04 10.38
C LEU A 106 -8.43 2.68 11.10
N ASN A 107 -8.33 1.47 11.57
CA ASN A 107 -7.17 1.04 12.35
C ASN A 107 -6.15 0.24 11.56
N CYS A 108 -6.29 0.21 10.24
CA CYS A 108 -5.29 -0.47 9.40
C CYS A 108 -3.98 0.29 9.40
N LYS A 109 -2.88 -0.42 9.36
CA LYS A 109 -1.55 0.18 9.44
C LYS A 109 -1.04 0.69 8.10
N ASP A 110 -1.45 0.06 7.02
CA ASP A 110 -0.97 0.40 5.69
C ASP A 110 -2.06 0.17 4.65
N ALA A 111 -1.78 0.60 3.43
CA ALA A 111 -2.75 0.49 2.35
C ALA A 111 -3.05 -0.97 1.99
N LYS A 112 -2.09 -1.85 2.13
CA LYS A 112 -2.30 -3.29 1.90
C LYS A 112 -3.36 -3.84 2.84
N GLN A 113 -3.28 -3.51 4.13
CA GLN A 113 -4.28 -3.93 5.10
C GLN A 113 -5.65 -3.35 4.78
N MET A 114 -5.69 -2.08 4.36
CA MET A 114 -6.94 -1.43 3.99
C MET A 114 -7.60 -2.16 2.81
N TRP A 115 -6.81 -2.48 1.80
CA TRP A 115 -7.30 -3.18 0.61
C TRP A 115 -7.79 -4.59 0.95
N THR A 116 -7.00 -5.32 1.72
CA THR A 116 -7.36 -6.68 2.14
C THR A 116 -8.64 -6.66 2.99
N THR A 117 -8.75 -5.70 3.91
CA THR A 117 -9.94 -5.56 4.74
C THR A 117 -11.16 -5.26 3.87
N MET A 118 -11.03 -4.38 2.88
CA MET A 118 -12.11 -4.10 1.95
C MET A 118 -12.54 -5.37 1.21
N GLU A 119 -11.59 -6.14 0.73
CA GLU A 119 -11.90 -7.39 0.04
C GLU A 119 -12.65 -8.37 0.94
N ILE A 120 -12.22 -8.48 2.19
CA ILE A 120 -12.89 -9.36 3.15
C ILE A 120 -14.31 -8.88 3.42
N VAL A 121 -14.49 -7.59 3.65
CA VAL A 121 -15.81 -7.02 3.94
C VAL A 121 -16.76 -7.17 2.76
N LYS A 122 -16.28 -6.98 1.53
CA LYS A 122 -17.12 -7.03 0.35
C LYS A 122 -17.28 -8.41 -0.26
N GLU A 123 -16.21 -9.18 -0.24
CA GLU A 123 -16.22 -10.50 -0.87
C GLU A 123 -16.46 -11.61 0.15
N GLY A 124 -16.21 -11.28 1.40
CA GLY A 124 -16.32 -12.24 2.46
C GLY A 124 -15.16 -13.23 2.47
N THR A 125 -15.16 -14.08 3.46
CA THR A 125 -14.28 -15.22 3.46
C THR A 125 -14.96 -16.27 2.57
N GLU A 126 -14.22 -17.24 2.13
CA GLU A 126 -14.77 -18.31 1.32
C GLU A 126 -15.97 -18.95 2.01
N GLU A 127 -15.87 -19.16 3.31
CA GLU A 127 -16.93 -19.73 4.11
C GLU A 127 -18.19 -18.87 4.09
N VAL A 128 -18.04 -17.57 4.23
CA VAL A 128 -19.18 -16.65 4.21
C VAL A 128 -19.77 -16.59 2.81
N ARG A 129 -18.95 -16.67 1.78
CA ARG A 129 -19.44 -16.58 0.39
C ARG A 129 -20.26 -17.78 -0.03
N GLU A 130 -20.03 -18.92 0.58
CA GLU A 130 -20.78 -20.12 0.29
C GLU A 130 -22.16 -20.12 0.95
N ASN A 131 -22.35 -19.26 1.90
CA ASN A 131 -23.63 -19.14 2.59
C ASN A 131 -24.48 -18.06 1.94
#